data_07ea8eda5c1cab0a4131ac9a02e758b0
#
_entry.id   07ea8eda5c1cab0a4131ac9a02e758b0
#
_cell.length_a   1.000
_cell.length_b   1.000
_cell.length_c   1.000
_cell.angle_alpha   90.00
_cell.angle_beta   90.00
_cell.angle_gamma   90.00
#
_symmetry.space_group_name_H-M   'P 1'
#
loop_
_entity.id
_entity.type
_entity.pdbx_description
1 polymer ?
#
loop_
_entity_poly.entity_id
_entity_poly.type
_entity_poly.pdbx_seq_one_letter_code
_entity_poly.pdbx_strand_id
1 'polypeptide(L)'
;MLRTATILLCLTCALPAAAQRDSTARTIAIESVDISGRRPMKEIGVQRTELDTLVLRENITASLADALATGSTIFIKSYGRATLATASFRGTAPSHTQVTWNGMRINNPMLGMTDFSTIPSYFIDQASLLHGTSSVNETGGGLGGLVKLGTTPQVGEGFHAQYVQGIGSFATFDEFLHLTYGGARWSSSTRVLYSTSDNDFRFRNYNSKEFVTDDNGQIVGEYYPLQRNRNGGFRDLHVMQELYYTTRGGDRFSLAAWYLDSHRGLAMLTSDRNKSKQKKNTQDERTLRAVAGWERLRHGLKLGARAGYTYTDLRYLLKQAPEGKGRFVVNTD
;
A
#
# COMPACT_ATOMS: atom_id res chain seq x y z
N MET A 1 -20.78 28.33 7.63
CA MET A 1 -19.56 29.16 7.74
C MET A 1 -18.28 28.47 7.31
N LEU A 2 -18.31 27.21 6.88
CA LEU A 2 -17.10 26.45 6.45
C LEU A 2 -16.85 26.51 4.93
N ARG A 3 -17.80 27.00 4.13
CA ARG A 3 -17.68 27.06 2.65
C ARG A 3 -16.96 28.31 2.11
N THR A 4 -16.74 29.31 2.92
CA THR A 4 -16.05 30.54 2.54
C THR A 4 -14.54 30.53 2.78
N ALA A 5 -14.05 29.64 3.63
CA ALA A 5 -12.63 29.52 3.92
C ALA A 5 -11.84 28.80 2.81
N THR A 6 -12.47 27.87 2.08
CA THR A 6 -11.82 27.11 1.01
C THR A 6 -11.58 27.93 -0.25
N ILE A 7 -12.41 28.93 -0.51
CA ILE A 7 -12.28 29.80 -1.69
C ILE A 7 -11.15 30.83 -1.49
N LEU A 8 -10.88 31.22 -0.26
CA LEU A 8 -9.83 32.20 0.03
C LEU A 8 -8.40 31.61 -0.05
N LEU A 9 -8.24 30.32 0.12
CA LEU A 9 -6.93 29.63 0.03
C LEU A 9 -6.47 29.41 -1.42
N CYS A 10 -7.41 29.36 -2.37
CA CYS A 10 -7.08 29.21 -3.80
C CYS A 10 -6.66 30.52 -4.48
N LEU A 11 -6.90 31.69 -3.87
CA LEU A 11 -6.61 32.99 -4.50
C LEU A 11 -5.24 33.57 -4.19
N THR A 12 -4.47 32.97 -3.28
CA THR A 12 -3.14 33.49 -2.88
C THR A 12 -1.94 32.85 -3.60
N CYS A 13 -2.17 31.86 -4.49
CA CYS A 13 -1.09 31.19 -5.23
C CYS A 13 -0.86 31.72 -6.65
N ALA A 14 -1.35 32.89 -7.01
CA ALA A 14 -0.98 33.54 -8.27
C ALA A 14 0.38 34.25 -8.14
N LEU A 15 1.48 33.47 -8.03
CA LEU A 15 2.82 33.98 -8.23
C LEU A 15 3.13 34.03 -9.74
N PRO A 16 3.76 35.10 -10.25
CA PRO A 16 4.07 35.21 -11.67
C PRO A 16 5.10 34.13 -12.08
N ALA A 17 4.74 33.34 -13.07
CA ALA A 17 5.67 32.44 -13.74
C ALA A 17 6.78 33.27 -14.42
N ALA A 18 7.94 33.38 -13.79
CA ALA A 18 9.14 33.90 -14.44
C ALA A 18 9.58 32.87 -15.49
N ALA A 19 9.48 33.21 -16.76
CA ALA A 19 9.95 32.39 -17.86
C ALA A 19 11.40 32.00 -17.64
N GLN A 20 11.65 30.73 -17.47
CA GLN A 20 13.00 30.18 -17.34
C GLN A 20 13.66 30.25 -18.71
N ARG A 21 14.75 31.01 -18.79
CA ARG A 21 15.62 31.07 -19.99
C ARG A 21 16.22 29.69 -20.24
N ASP A 22 16.05 29.22 -21.45
CA ASP A 22 16.68 28.03 -22.02
C ASP A 22 18.20 28.07 -21.74
N SER A 23 18.64 27.30 -20.77
CA SER A 23 20.04 27.00 -20.58
C SER A 23 20.40 25.85 -21.51
N THR A 24 21.21 26.12 -22.51
CA THR A 24 21.81 25.13 -23.40
C THR A 24 22.13 23.84 -22.66
N ALA A 25 21.46 22.76 -23.06
CA ALA A 25 21.69 21.44 -22.52
C ALA A 25 23.15 21.04 -22.71
N ARG A 26 23.92 21.14 -21.64
CA ARG A 26 25.28 20.59 -21.60
C ARG A 26 25.15 19.08 -21.50
N THR A 27 25.36 18.40 -22.62
CA THR A 27 25.41 16.94 -22.65
C THR A 27 26.60 16.50 -21.82
N ILE A 28 26.39 16.13 -20.58
CA ILE A 28 27.39 15.47 -19.74
C ILE A 28 27.38 14.01 -20.19
N ALA A 29 28.45 13.58 -20.88
CA ALA A 29 28.68 12.18 -21.13
C ALA A 29 28.89 11.49 -19.74
N ILE A 30 27.87 10.79 -19.26
CA ILE A 30 28.04 9.95 -18.10
C ILE A 30 28.74 8.69 -18.57
N GLU A 31 29.99 8.48 -18.11
CA GLU A 31 30.65 7.19 -18.29
C GLU A 31 29.69 6.09 -17.81
N SER A 32 29.45 5.10 -18.67
CA SER A 32 28.65 3.95 -18.31
C SER A 32 29.31 3.24 -17.13
N VAL A 33 28.77 3.42 -15.93
CA VAL A 33 29.18 2.63 -14.78
C VAL A 33 28.61 1.23 -15.00
N ASP A 34 29.48 0.31 -15.43
CA ASP A 34 29.14 -1.09 -15.56
C ASP A 34 28.94 -1.67 -14.14
N ILE A 35 27.72 -1.61 -13.63
CA ILE A 35 27.36 -2.20 -12.34
C ILE A 35 27.21 -3.70 -12.57
N SER A 36 28.32 -4.42 -12.62
CA SER A 36 28.33 -5.87 -12.54
C SER A 36 27.99 -6.31 -11.10
N GLY A 37 26.73 -6.16 -10.74
CA GLY A 37 26.20 -6.63 -9.45
C GLY A 37 26.25 -8.13 -9.39
N ARG A 38 27.27 -8.71 -8.75
CA ARG A 38 27.25 -10.15 -8.38
C ARG A 38 26.09 -10.33 -7.43
N ARG A 39 25.16 -11.22 -7.78
CA ARG A 39 24.08 -11.62 -6.87
C ARG A 39 24.69 -12.12 -5.56
N PRO A 40 24.20 -11.68 -4.40
CA PRO A 40 24.65 -12.23 -3.14
C PRO A 40 24.55 -13.76 -3.16
N MET A 41 25.54 -14.48 -2.62
CA MET A 41 25.56 -15.96 -2.60
C MET A 41 24.24 -16.55 -2.07
N LYS A 42 23.61 -15.89 -1.13
CA LYS A 42 22.32 -16.29 -0.56
C LYS A 42 21.13 -16.22 -1.53
N GLU A 43 21.29 -15.57 -2.67
CA GLU A 43 20.25 -15.47 -3.71
C GLU A 43 20.57 -16.33 -4.95
N ILE A 44 21.67 -17.11 -4.91
CA ILE A 44 22.02 -18.05 -5.98
C ILE A 44 20.97 -19.15 -6.02
N GLY A 45 20.40 -19.39 -7.20
CA GLY A 45 19.34 -20.39 -7.41
C GLY A 45 17.92 -19.90 -7.13
N VAL A 46 17.74 -18.65 -6.67
CA VAL A 46 16.42 -18.04 -6.50
C VAL A 46 16.08 -17.18 -7.72
N GLN A 47 14.92 -17.43 -8.31
CA GLN A 47 14.38 -16.57 -9.37
C GLN A 47 13.94 -15.24 -8.71
N ARG A 48 14.56 -14.14 -9.15
CA ARG A 48 14.24 -12.78 -8.69
C ARG A 48 13.64 -11.98 -9.83
N THR A 49 12.54 -11.31 -9.56
CA THR A 49 11.91 -10.34 -10.46
C THR A 49 11.89 -9.00 -9.73
N GLU A 50 12.44 -7.96 -10.35
CA GLU A 50 12.32 -6.59 -9.87
C GLU A 50 11.07 -5.98 -10.47
N LEU A 51 10.28 -5.29 -9.65
CA LEU A 51 9.19 -4.47 -10.15
C LEU A 51 9.78 -3.18 -10.71
N ASP A 52 9.36 -2.80 -11.90
CA ASP A 52 9.82 -1.55 -12.51
C ASP A 52 9.38 -0.37 -11.63
N THR A 53 10.32 0.54 -11.37
CA THR A 53 10.06 1.76 -10.59
C THR A 53 9.02 2.66 -11.27
N LEU A 54 8.88 2.61 -12.60
CA LEU A 54 7.82 3.31 -13.33
C LEU A 54 6.45 2.78 -12.92
N VAL A 55 6.28 1.46 -12.79
CA VAL A 55 5.01 0.86 -12.36
C VAL A 55 4.60 1.36 -10.98
N LEU A 56 5.56 1.50 -10.03
CA LEU A 56 5.30 2.05 -8.71
C LEU A 56 4.88 3.53 -8.78
N ARG A 57 5.49 4.32 -9.67
CA ARG A 57 5.21 5.76 -9.84
C ARG A 57 3.92 6.04 -10.59
N GLU A 58 3.59 5.25 -11.59
CA GLU A 58 2.33 5.38 -12.36
C GLU A 58 1.11 5.03 -11.51
N ASN A 59 1.27 4.13 -10.53
CA ASN A 59 0.21 3.72 -9.61
C ASN A 59 0.21 4.55 -8.30
N ILE A 60 0.49 5.83 -8.39
CA ILE A 60 0.68 6.74 -7.24
C ILE A 60 -0.55 6.83 -6.32
N THR A 61 -1.75 6.77 -6.90
CA THR A 61 -3.03 6.79 -6.16
C THR A 61 -3.58 5.38 -5.88
N ALA A 62 -2.81 4.36 -6.24
CA ALA A 62 -3.19 2.96 -6.10
C ALA A 62 -2.42 2.28 -4.95
N SER A 63 -2.89 1.13 -4.55
CA SER A 63 -2.20 0.27 -3.60
C SER A 63 -1.06 -0.52 -4.26
N LEU A 64 -0.15 -1.05 -3.45
CA LEU A 64 0.87 -1.96 -3.95
C LEU A 64 0.25 -3.22 -4.59
N ALA A 65 -0.97 -3.61 -4.19
CA ALA A 65 -1.70 -4.70 -4.83
C ALA A 65 -1.93 -4.44 -6.32
N ASP A 66 -2.33 -3.22 -6.68
CA ASP A 66 -2.59 -2.82 -8.07
C ASP A 66 -1.29 -2.78 -8.89
N ALA A 67 -0.22 -2.22 -8.30
CA ALA A 67 1.10 -2.19 -8.92
C ALA A 67 1.65 -3.61 -9.16
N LEU A 68 1.49 -4.52 -8.21
CA LEU A 68 1.91 -5.92 -8.37
C LEU A 68 1.06 -6.68 -9.38
N ALA A 69 -0.25 -6.44 -9.43
CA ALA A 69 -1.14 -7.09 -10.39
C ALA A 69 -0.83 -6.71 -11.84
N THR A 70 -0.39 -5.47 -12.09
CA THR A 70 -0.05 -4.99 -13.44
C THR A 70 1.40 -5.23 -13.81
N GLY A 71 2.32 -5.13 -12.86
CA GLY A 71 3.77 -5.15 -13.10
C GLY A 71 4.45 -6.48 -12.76
N SER A 72 3.72 -7.53 -12.35
CA SER A 72 4.35 -8.79 -11.97
C SER A 72 3.56 -10.03 -12.41
N THR A 73 4.19 -11.20 -12.25
CA THR A 73 3.58 -12.50 -12.61
C THR A 73 2.95 -13.22 -11.41
N ILE A 74 2.94 -12.60 -10.22
CA ILE A 74 2.29 -13.19 -9.06
C ILE A 74 0.77 -12.97 -9.11
N PHE A 75 0.03 -13.92 -8.57
CA PHE A 75 -1.41 -13.79 -8.51
C PHE A 75 -1.81 -12.88 -7.33
N ILE A 76 -2.50 -11.78 -7.65
CA ILE A 76 -3.10 -10.87 -6.66
C ILE A 76 -4.60 -11.13 -6.61
N LYS A 77 -5.10 -11.56 -5.47
CA LYS A 77 -6.53 -11.66 -5.21
C LYS A 77 -6.98 -10.39 -4.49
N SER A 78 -7.71 -9.54 -5.19
CA SER A 78 -8.27 -8.30 -4.65
C SER A 78 -9.80 -8.34 -4.73
N TYR A 79 -10.45 -7.75 -3.73
CA TYR A 79 -11.91 -7.60 -3.68
C TYR A 79 -12.37 -6.17 -3.96
N GLY A 80 -11.48 -5.33 -4.47
CA GLY A 80 -11.72 -3.93 -4.80
C GLY A 80 -10.90 -2.96 -3.94
N ARG A 81 -11.09 -1.66 -4.18
CA ARG A 81 -10.33 -0.62 -3.48
C ARG A 81 -10.60 -0.65 -1.98
N ALA A 82 -9.55 -0.52 -1.17
CA ALA A 82 -9.59 -0.55 0.29
C ALA A 82 -10.26 -1.79 0.89
N THR A 83 -10.25 -2.90 0.16
CA THR A 83 -10.63 -4.20 0.65
C THR A 83 -9.42 -5.14 0.63
N LEU A 84 -9.53 -6.27 1.31
CA LEU A 84 -8.43 -7.22 1.40
C LEU A 84 -7.83 -7.55 0.02
N ALA A 85 -6.52 -7.38 -0.10
CA ALA A 85 -5.75 -7.79 -1.27
C ALA A 85 -4.58 -8.66 -0.85
N THR A 86 -4.51 -9.88 -1.37
CA THR A 86 -3.49 -10.87 -1.01
C THR A 86 -2.70 -11.33 -2.22
N ALA A 87 -1.42 -11.65 -1.99
CA ALA A 87 -0.52 -12.16 -3.03
C ALA A 87 -0.26 -13.66 -2.84
N SER A 88 -0.22 -14.38 -3.95
CA SER A 88 0.10 -15.81 -3.98
C SER A 88 1.10 -16.12 -5.09
N PHE A 89 2.16 -16.86 -4.74
CA PHE A 89 3.13 -17.36 -5.69
C PHE A 89 2.73 -18.77 -6.14
N ARG A 90 2.63 -19.00 -7.44
CA ARG A 90 2.42 -20.36 -8.04
C ARG A 90 1.30 -21.16 -7.37
N GLY A 91 0.19 -20.52 -7.02
CA GLY A 91 -0.99 -21.17 -6.43
C GLY A 91 -0.85 -21.54 -4.94
N THR A 92 0.18 -21.05 -4.24
CA THR A 92 0.29 -21.24 -2.78
C THR A 92 -0.70 -20.35 -2.04
N ALA A 93 -0.98 -20.69 -0.77
CA ALA A 93 -1.82 -19.85 0.08
C ALA A 93 -1.16 -18.48 0.36
N PRO A 94 -1.93 -17.39 0.57
CA PRO A 94 -1.40 -16.07 0.90
C PRO A 94 -0.50 -16.03 2.14
N SER A 95 -0.75 -16.90 3.13
CA SER A 95 0.07 -17.07 4.33
C SER A 95 1.47 -17.66 4.04
N HIS A 96 1.65 -18.29 2.87
CA HIS A 96 2.95 -18.78 2.41
C HIS A 96 3.78 -17.71 1.70
N THR A 97 3.20 -16.52 1.46
CA THR A 97 3.91 -15.36 0.91
C THR A 97 4.45 -14.51 2.04
N GLN A 98 5.76 -14.45 2.15
CA GLN A 98 6.41 -13.56 3.10
C GLN A 98 6.56 -12.17 2.50
N VAL A 99 6.40 -11.15 3.33
CA VAL A 99 6.61 -9.75 2.93
C VAL A 99 7.55 -9.09 3.92
N THR A 100 8.56 -8.41 3.40
CA THR A 100 9.49 -7.63 4.22
C THR A 100 9.53 -6.18 3.76
N TRP A 101 9.63 -5.25 4.71
CA TRP A 101 9.88 -3.83 4.46
C TRP A 101 11.20 -3.45 5.16
N ASN A 102 12.14 -2.93 4.38
CA ASN A 102 13.50 -2.62 4.83
C ASN A 102 14.15 -3.80 5.61
N GLY A 103 13.82 -5.04 5.21
CA GLY A 103 14.32 -6.28 5.81
C GLY A 103 13.63 -6.71 7.09
N MET A 104 12.60 -6.02 7.55
CA MET A 104 11.71 -6.45 8.63
C MET A 104 10.46 -7.11 8.04
N ARG A 105 10.07 -8.27 8.59
CA ARG A 105 8.81 -8.94 8.22
C ARG A 105 7.60 -8.10 8.66
N ILE A 106 6.63 -7.93 7.75
CA ILE A 106 5.43 -7.14 7.98
C ILE A 106 4.12 -7.94 7.84
N ASN A 107 4.20 -9.27 7.68
CA ASN A 107 3.00 -10.11 7.72
C ASN A 107 2.30 -9.96 9.08
N ASN A 108 0.96 -9.88 9.04
CA ASN A 108 0.16 -9.86 10.26
C ASN A 108 0.41 -11.15 11.06
N PRO A 109 0.80 -11.09 12.34
CA PRO A 109 1.19 -12.27 13.11
C PRO A 109 0.01 -13.24 13.36
N MET A 110 -1.23 -12.75 13.42
CA MET A 110 -2.42 -13.58 13.63
C MET A 110 -2.88 -14.24 12.32
N LEU A 111 -2.88 -13.50 11.21
CA LEU A 111 -3.39 -13.98 9.92
C LEU A 111 -2.31 -14.67 9.09
N GLY A 112 -1.03 -14.49 9.43
CA GLY A 112 0.10 -15.01 8.67
C GLY A 112 0.33 -14.36 7.30
N MET A 113 -0.57 -13.50 6.85
CA MET A 113 -0.54 -12.87 5.54
C MET A 113 -0.44 -11.34 5.63
N THR A 114 -0.19 -10.69 4.51
CA THR A 114 -0.15 -9.24 4.38
C THR A 114 -1.33 -8.78 3.51
N ASP A 115 -2.02 -7.74 3.97
CA ASP A 115 -2.98 -7.02 3.13
C ASP A 115 -2.24 -5.97 2.30
N PHE A 116 -2.07 -6.24 1.01
CA PHE A 116 -1.38 -5.33 0.08
C PHE A 116 -2.19 -4.09 -0.26
N SER A 117 -3.48 -4.07 0.05
CA SER A 117 -4.32 -2.88 -0.13
C SER A 117 -4.01 -1.77 0.88
N THR A 118 -3.36 -2.12 2.01
CA THR A 118 -2.92 -1.16 3.02
C THR A 118 -1.51 -0.60 2.78
N ILE A 119 -0.86 -1.01 1.69
CA ILE A 119 0.48 -0.56 1.35
C ILE A 119 0.37 0.38 0.15
N PRO A 120 0.56 1.69 0.33
CA PRO A 120 0.59 2.61 -0.81
C PRO A 120 1.82 2.35 -1.67
N SER A 121 1.65 2.25 -3.00
CA SER A 121 2.76 2.04 -3.92
C SER A 121 3.82 3.15 -3.80
N TYR A 122 3.38 4.36 -3.51
CA TYR A 122 4.24 5.55 -3.37
C TYR A 122 5.11 5.59 -2.12
N PHE A 123 4.87 4.70 -1.16
CA PHE A 123 5.72 4.52 0.02
C PHE A 123 6.90 3.58 -0.24
N ILE A 124 6.95 2.98 -1.42
CA ILE A 124 7.93 1.97 -1.79
C ILE A 124 8.76 2.46 -2.97
N ASP A 125 10.09 2.48 -2.83
CA ASP A 125 11.00 2.86 -3.90
C ASP A 125 11.47 1.64 -4.70
N GLN A 126 11.51 0.46 -4.06
CA GLN A 126 11.95 -0.79 -4.67
C GLN A 126 11.08 -1.95 -4.20
N ALA A 127 10.63 -2.78 -5.14
CA ALA A 127 9.94 -4.02 -4.86
C ALA A 127 10.59 -5.17 -5.64
N SER A 128 11.02 -6.20 -4.92
CA SER A 128 11.64 -7.39 -5.50
C SER A 128 10.83 -8.62 -5.11
N LEU A 129 10.59 -9.48 -6.09
CA LEU A 129 9.86 -10.74 -5.91
C LEU A 129 10.85 -11.90 -6.00
N LEU A 130 11.01 -12.65 -4.94
CA LEU A 130 11.81 -13.87 -4.93
C LEU A 130 10.88 -15.07 -4.97
N HIS A 131 11.00 -15.86 -6.03
CA HIS A 131 10.15 -17.01 -6.26
C HIS A 131 10.74 -18.28 -5.62
N GLY A 132 9.89 -19.13 -5.04
CA GLY A 132 10.29 -20.40 -4.45
C GLY A 132 10.75 -20.28 -3.00
N THR A 133 11.52 -21.28 -2.54
CA THR A 133 11.97 -21.40 -1.16
C THR A 133 13.11 -20.43 -0.82
N SER A 134 12.88 -19.14 -0.95
CA SER A 134 13.82 -18.09 -0.51
C SER A 134 14.01 -18.04 1.01
N SER A 135 13.23 -18.86 1.73
CA SER A 135 13.13 -18.89 3.18
C SER A 135 14.39 -19.32 3.91
N VAL A 136 15.33 -19.97 3.23
CA VAL A 136 16.58 -20.45 3.85
C VAL A 136 17.46 -19.29 4.34
N ASN A 137 17.29 -18.11 3.76
CA ASN A 137 18.14 -16.95 4.00
C ASN A 137 17.40 -15.75 4.62
N GLU A 138 16.09 -15.86 4.83
CA GLU A 138 15.28 -14.80 5.40
C GLU A 138 14.53 -15.31 6.64
N THR A 139 14.48 -14.52 7.68
CA THR A 139 13.78 -14.88 8.93
C THR A 139 12.30 -15.12 8.70
N GLY A 140 11.81 -16.35 8.90
CA GLY A 140 10.38 -16.62 9.01
C GLY A 140 9.73 -17.53 7.98
N GLY A 141 10.47 -18.08 7.00
CA GLY A 141 9.97 -19.14 6.12
C GLY A 141 8.79 -18.79 5.21
N GLY A 142 9.04 -18.50 3.95
CA GLY A 142 8.00 -18.33 2.91
C GLY A 142 8.06 -19.49 1.92
N LEU A 143 7.18 -20.49 2.03
CA LEU A 143 7.13 -21.63 1.09
C LEU A 143 6.77 -21.18 -0.33
N GLY A 144 5.94 -20.16 -0.49
CA GLY A 144 5.52 -19.65 -1.80
C GLY A 144 6.54 -18.71 -2.42
N GLY A 145 7.02 -17.77 -1.66
CA GLY A 145 7.96 -16.74 -2.10
C GLY A 145 8.05 -15.58 -1.13
N LEU A 146 8.84 -14.58 -1.52
CA LEU A 146 9.10 -13.41 -0.72
C LEU A 146 8.92 -12.14 -1.55
N VAL A 147 8.19 -11.18 -1.03
CA VAL A 147 8.09 -9.80 -1.53
C VAL A 147 8.97 -8.92 -0.65
N LYS A 148 10.06 -8.39 -1.23
CA LYS A 148 10.95 -7.44 -0.56
C LYS A 148 10.58 -6.02 -0.96
N LEU A 149 10.21 -5.21 0.02
CA LEU A 149 9.92 -3.81 -0.15
C LEU A 149 11.06 -3.00 0.48
N GLY A 150 11.49 -1.98 -0.23
CA GLY A 150 12.58 -1.14 0.22
C GLY A 150 12.36 0.33 -0.08
N THR A 151 13.01 1.16 0.71
CA THR A 151 13.14 2.59 0.50
C THR A 151 14.61 2.95 0.32
N THR A 152 14.89 4.04 -0.39
CA THR A 152 16.23 4.47 -0.75
C THR A 152 16.56 5.86 -0.22
N PRO A 153 17.78 6.06 0.36
CA PRO A 153 18.20 7.37 0.80
C PRO A 153 18.43 8.31 -0.41
N GLN A 154 17.99 9.55 -0.26
CA GLN A 154 18.29 10.63 -1.20
C GLN A 154 19.60 11.30 -0.75
N VAL A 155 20.70 11.12 -1.48
CA VAL A 155 22.03 11.63 -1.09
C VAL A 155 22.46 12.75 -2.02
N GLY A 156 22.87 13.90 -1.43
CA GLY A 156 23.52 14.98 -2.15
C GLY A 156 22.62 15.89 -2.99
N GLU A 157 21.29 15.73 -2.92
CA GLU A 157 20.36 16.42 -3.81
C GLU A 157 19.74 17.72 -3.23
N GLY A 158 20.03 18.06 -1.96
CA GLY A 158 19.42 19.21 -1.30
C GLY A 158 17.98 18.92 -0.86
N PHE A 159 17.14 19.95 -0.84
CA PHE A 159 15.73 19.85 -0.44
C PHE A 159 14.82 19.74 -1.66
N HIS A 160 13.94 18.74 -1.64
CA HIS A 160 12.87 18.57 -2.63
C HIS A 160 11.54 18.37 -1.93
N ALA A 161 10.49 18.89 -2.54
CA ALA A 161 9.11 18.70 -2.09
C ALA A 161 8.26 18.29 -3.30
N GLN A 162 7.45 17.26 -3.11
CA GLN A 162 6.49 16.80 -4.10
C GLN A 162 5.13 16.68 -3.44
N TYR A 163 4.12 17.24 -4.07
CA TYR A 163 2.72 17.10 -3.68
C TYR A 163 1.93 16.53 -4.85
N VAL A 164 1.09 15.55 -4.57
CA VAL A 164 0.21 14.94 -5.56
C VAL A 164 -1.18 14.87 -4.99
N GLN A 165 -2.16 15.36 -5.76
CA GLN A 165 -3.58 15.27 -5.45
C GLN A 165 -4.28 14.39 -6.48
N GLY A 166 -5.01 13.39 -5.98
CA GLY A 166 -5.91 12.55 -6.76
C GLY A 166 -7.36 12.86 -6.43
N ILE A 167 -8.18 13.05 -7.46
CA ILE A 167 -9.63 13.24 -7.33
C ILE A 167 -10.31 12.19 -8.21
N GLY A 168 -11.25 11.46 -7.64
CA GLY A 168 -11.97 10.40 -8.34
C GLY A 168 -13.46 10.37 -8.05
N SER A 169 -14.15 9.45 -8.71
CA SER A 169 -15.56 9.18 -8.47
C SER A 169 -15.81 8.73 -7.03
N PHE A 170 -17.05 8.84 -6.55
CA PHE A 170 -17.48 8.40 -5.22
C PHE A 170 -16.78 9.15 -4.08
N ALA A 171 -16.62 10.48 -4.23
CA ALA A 171 -15.93 11.35 -3.29
C ALA A 171 -14.51 10.84 -2.93
N THR A 172 -13.81 10.34 -3.93
CA THR A 172 -12.42 9.88 -3.74
C THR A 172 -11.47 11.05 -3.75
N PHE A 173 -10.64 11.14 -2.70
CA PHE A 173 -9.57 12.11 -2.56
C PHE A 173 -8.33 11.38 -2.06
N ASP A 174 -7.22 11.58 -2.77
CA ASP A 174 -5.90 11.06 -2.43
C ASP A 174 -4.94 12.25 -2.34
N GLU A 175 -4.40 12.51 -1.16
CA GLU A 175 -3.47 13.61 -0.88
C GLU A 175 -2.12 13.00 -0.50
N PHE A 176 -1.10 13.26 -1.29
CA PHE A 176 0.24 12.76 -1.03
C PHE A 176 1.26 13.89 -0.97
N LEU A 177 2.07 13.88 0.10
CA LEU A 177 3.19 14.79 0.30
C LEU A 177 4.47 13.99 0.50
N HIS A 178 5.52 14.32 -0.25
CA HIS A 178 6.86 13.78 -0.06
C HIS A 178 7.87 14.90 0.05
N LEU A 179 8.52 14.98 1.20
CA LEU A 179 9.59 15.92 1.48
C LEU A 179 10.89 15.14 1.63
N THR A 180 11.91 15.54 0.90
CA THR A 180 13.23 14.92 0.99
C THR A 180 14.31 15.98 1.22
N TYR A 181 15.31 15.59 1.98
CA TYR A 181 16.53 16.36 2.14
C TYR A 181 17.74 15.44 1.98
N GLY A 182 18.62 15.78 1.07
CA GLY A 182 19.87 15.06 0.81
C GLY A 182 21.08 15.96 1.04
N GLY A 183 21.83 15.72 2.10
CA GLY A 183 23.12 16.35 2.37
C GLY A 183 24.27 15.37 2.17
N ALA A 184 25.51 15.86 2.39
CA ALA A 184 26.72 15.05 2.22
C ALA A 184 26.79 13.81 3.13
N ARG A 185 26.11 13.82 4.28
CA ARG A 185 26.14 12.72 5.26
C ARG A 185 24.79 12.37 5.83
N TRP A 186 23.86 13.30 5.80
CA TRP A 186 22.50 13.14 6.27
C TRP A 186 21.54 13.13 5.10
N SER A 187 20.59 12.25 5.13
CA SER A 187 19.39 12.38 4.32
C SER A 187 18.14 12.05 5.12
N SER A 188 17.06 12.71 4.78
CA SER A 188 15.76 12.57 5.41
C SER A 188 14.70 12.48 4.35
N SER A 189 13.70 11.62 4.58
CA SER A 189 12.52 11.47 3.72
C SER A 189 11.30 11.41 4.61
N THR A 190 10.33 12.28 4.32
CA THR A 190 9.03 12.31 5.02
C THR A 190 7.95 12.10 3.96
N ARG A 191 7.11 11.08 4.14
CA ARG A 191 5.98 10.79 3.25
C ARG A 191 4.70 10.80 4.06
N VAL A 192 3.70 11.49 3.55
CA VAL A 192 2.36 11.54 4.14
C VAL A 192 1.36 11.21 3.04
N LEU A 193 0.45 10.30 3.30
CA LEU A 193 -0.69 10.01 2.44
C LEU A 193 -1.96 10.07 3.26
N TYR A 194 -2.93 10.81 2.76
CA TYR A 194 -4.31 10.73 3.21
C TYR A 194 -5.19 10.33 2.04
N SER A 195 -5.95 9.25 2.21
CA SER A 195 -6.82 8.71 1.18
C SER A 195 -8.21 8.45 1.75
N THR A 196 -9.25 8.88 1.05
CA THR A 196 -10.64 8.67 1.46
C THR A 196 -11.54 8.48 0.26
N SER A 197 -12.61 7.70 0.43
CA SER A 197 -13.67 7.55 -0.58
C SER A 197 -14.94 7.01 0.07
N ASP A 198 -16.09 7.39 -0.46
CA ASP A 198 -17.38 6.77 -0.11
C ASP A 198 -17.50 5.38 -0.75
N ASN A 199 -16.80 5.14 -1.86
CA ASN A 199 -16.73 3.87 -2.58
C ASN A 199 -18.11 3.23 -2.81
N ASP A 200 -19.12 4.05 -3.11
CA ASP A 200 -20.55 3.70 -3.15
C ASP A 200 -21.08 3.48 -4.59
N PHE A 201 -20.25 2.94 -5.46
CA PHE A 201 -20.56 2.68 -6.87
C PHE A 201 -21.80 1.81 -7.06
N ARG A 202 -22.43 1.94 -8.23
CA ARG A 202 -23.54 1.10 -8.64
C ARG A 202 -23.05 -0.09 -9.44
N PHE A 203 -23.65 -1.26 -9.19
CA PHE A 203 -23.34 -2.49 -9.92
C PHE A 203 -24.59 -3.32 -10.13
N ARG A 204 -24.61 -4.11 -11.20
CA ARG A 204 -25.67 -5.10 -11.45
C ARG A 204 -25.36 -6.36 -10.66
N ASN A 205 -26.26 -6.73 -9.74
CA ASN A 205 -26.03 -7.89 -8.88
C ASN A 205 -26.49 -9.18 -9.55
N TYR A 206 -25.56 -9.86 -10.20
CA TYR A 206 -25.82 -11.15 -10.83
C TYR A 206 -26.04 -12.32 -9.85
N ASN A 207 -25.79 -12.12 -8.56
CA ASN A 207 -26.06 -13.11 -7.50
C ASN A 207 -27.47 -12.98 -6.91
N SER A 208 -28.25 -11.98 -7.32
CA SER A 208 -29.61 -11.73 -6.84
C SER A 208 -30.54 -11.54 -8.03
N LYS A 209 -31.27 -12.58 -8.37
CA LYS A 209 -32.29 -12.53 -9.42
C LYS A 209 -33.61 -12.04 -8.80
N GLU A 210 -34.27 -11.07 -9.41
CA GLU A 210 -35.60 -10.58 -9.06
C GLU A 210 -36.59 -10.91 -10.16
N PHE A 211 -37.83 -11.17 -9.79
CA PHE A 211 -38.89 -11.55 -10.72
C PHE A 211 -39.89 -10.42 -10.86
N VAL A 212 -40.37 -10.23 -12.08
CA VAL A 212 -41.48 -9.33 -12.38
C VAL A 212 -42.76 -10.22 -12.41
N THR A 213 -43.75 -9.84 -11.61
CA THR A 213 -45.06 -10.54 -11.59
C THR A 213 -46.12 -9.63 -12.24
N ASP A 214 -47.09 -10.25 -12.93
CA ASP A 214 -48.29 -9.58 -13.40
C ASP A 214 -49.31 -9.33 -12.26
N ASP A 215 -50.44 -8.71 -12.59
CA ASP A 215 -51.51 -8.42 -11.64
C ASP A 215 -52.13 -9.69 -11.04
N ASN A 216 -51.97 -10.85 -11.66
CA ASN A 216 -52.45 -12.17 -11.20
C ASN A 216 -51.38 -12.91 -10.37
N GLY A 217 -50.22 -12.29 -10.14
CA GLY A 217 -49.12 -12.88 -9.41
C GLY A 217 -48.28 -13.89 -10.19
N GLN A 218 -48.48 -14.00 -11.53
CA GLN A 218 -47.67 -14.85 -12.38
C GLN A 218 -46.35 -14.19 -12.76
N ILE A 219 -45.26 -14.98 -12.75
CA ILE A 219 -43.93 -14.48 -13.15
C ILE A 219 -43.92 -14.26 -14.66
N VAL A 220 -43.82 -13.01 -15.10
CA VAL A 220 -43.76 -12.60 -16.51
C VAL A 220 -42.36 -12.22 -16.98
N GLY A 221 -41.40 -12.13 -16.07
CA GLY A 221 -40.04 -11.80 -16.41
C GLY A 221 -39.07 -11.90 -15.24
N GLU A 222 -37.81 -11.80 -15.54
CA GLU A 222 -36.74 -11.81 -14.54
C GLU A 222 -35.67 -10.78 -14.89
N TYR A 223 -35.03 -10.20 -13.86
CA TYR A 223 -33.92 -9.27 -14.06
C TYR A 223 -32.92 -9.32 -12.90
N TYR A 224 -31.72 -8.82 -13.18
CA TYR A 224 -30.69 -8.61 -12.16
C TYR A 224 -30.74 -7.16 -11.69
N PRO A 225 -30.99 -6.90 -10.38
CA PRO A 225 -31.19 -5.54 -9.89
C PRO A 225 -29.90 -4.73 -9.93
N LEU A 226 -30.05 -3.43 -10.24
CA LEU A 226 -29.00 -2.46 -10.05
C LEU A 226 -28.92 -2.10 -8.56
N GLN A 227 -27.79 -2.40 -7.93
CA GLN A 227 -27.56 -2.15 -6.51
C GLN A 227 -26.42 -1.13 -6.34
N ARG A 228 -26.33 -0.55 -5.15
CA ARG A 228 -25.24 0.33 -4.74
C ARG A 228 -24.34 -0.43 -3.76
N ASN A 229 -23.01 -0.29 -3.92
CA ASN A 229 -22.07 -0.74 -2.91
C ASN A 229 -22.30 0.04 -1.63
N ARG A 230 -22.75 -0.60 -0.58
CA ARG A 230 -23.08 0.03 0.69
C ARG A 230 -22.04 -0.35 1.73
N ASN A 231 -21.68 0.62 2.57
CA ASN A 231 -20.69 0.43 3.61
C ASN A 231 -19.31 0.01 3.06
N GLY A 232 -18.92 0.59 1.91
CA GLY A 232 -17.61 0.37 1.30
C GLY A 232 -16.65 1.55 1.46
N GLY A 233 -17.08 2.61 2.16
CA GLY A 233 -16.26 3.80 2.38
C GLY A 233 -15.04 3.52 3.25
N PHE A 234 -13.97 4.30 3.03
CA PHE A 234 -12.74 4.15 3.78
C PHE A 234 -12.03 5.49 4.01
N ARG A 235 -11.13 5.50 4.97
CA ARG A 235 -10.20 6.59 5.27
C ARG A 235 -8.88 5.98 5.75
N ASP A 236 -7.81 6.28 5.05
CA ASP A 236 -6.45 5.81 5.36
C ASP A 236 -5.52 7.01 5.53
N LEU A 237 -4.77 7.02 6.62
CA LEU A 237 -3.67 7.96 6.87
C LEU A 237 -2.38 7.19 7.04
N HIS A 238 -1.39 7.52 6.24
CA HIS A 238 -0.04 6.98 6.38
C HIS A 238 0.94 8.11 6.60
N VAL A 239 1.86 7.92 7.54
CA VAL A 239 2.99 8.82 7.77
C VAL A 239 4.26 7.98 7.85
N MET A 240 5.25 8.28 7.03
CA MET A 240 6.55 7.63 7.08
C MET A 240 7.66 8.66 7.21
N GLN A 241 8.56 8.41 8.15
CA GLN A 241 9.76 9.20 8.36
C GLN A 241 10.98 8.31 8.25
N GLU A 242 11.95 8.76 7.48
CA GLU A 242 13.21 8.06 7.29
C GLU A 242 14.38 9.01 7.52
N LEU A 243 15.41 8.50 8.18
CA LEU A 243 16.65 9.20 8.45
C LEU A 243 17.82 8.29 8.11
N TYR A 244 18.78 8.83 7.41
CA TYR A 244 20.02 8.14 7.06
C TYR A 244 21.21 8.99 7.43
N TYR A 245 22.22 8.35 7.96
CA TYR A 245 23.47 9.01 8.34
C TYR A 245 24.67 8.17 7.95
N THR A 246 25.64 8.78 7.27
CA THR A 246 26.90 8.13 6.91
C THR A 246 28.04 8.83 7.63
N THR A 247 28.80 8.09 8.44
CA THR A 247 29.98 8.61 9.14
C THR A 247 31.15 8.81 8.18
N ARG A 248 32.16 9.55 8.62
CA ARG A 248 33.43 9.67 7.87
C ARG A 248 34.16 8.33 7.75
N GLY A 249 33.94 7.42 8.67
CA GLY A 249 34.53 6.07 8.69
C GLY A 249 33.81 5.06 7.81
N GLY A 250 32.75 5.46 7.10
CA GLY A 250 31.97 4.59 6.20
C GLY A 250 30.89 3.77 6.87
N ASP A 251 30.59 4.00 8.17
CA ASP A 251 29.41 3.42 8.82
C ASP A 251 28.15 4.09 8.30
N ARG A 252 27.12 3.32 7.98
CA ARG A 252 25.81 3.80 7.58
C ARG A 252 24.79 3.43 8.63
N PHE A 253 24.08 4.42 9.13
CA PHE A 253 22.95 4.26 10.02
C PHE A 253 21.66 4.60 9.27
N SER A 254 20.61 3.84 9.50
CA SER A 254 19.27 4.09 8.97
C SER A 254 18.24 3.95 10.08
N LEU A 255 17.24 4.80 10.06
CA LEU A 255 16.05 4.71 10.89
C LEU A 255 14.86 5.01 10.00
N ALA A 256 13.91 4.10 9.96
CA ALA A 256 12.65 4.27 9.25
C ALA A 256 11.50 3.96 10.20
N ALA A 257 10.51 4.83 10.24
CA ALA A 257 9.28 4.65 11.01
C ALA A 257 8.08 4.89 10.10
N TRP A 258 7.09 3.99 10.15
CA TRP A 258 5.88 4.06 9.34
C TRP A 258 4.65 3.84 10.21
N TYR A 259 3.78 4.86 10.26
CA TYR A 259 2.50 4.83 10.95
C TYR A 259 1.36 4.71 9.94
N LEU A 260 0.37 3.90 10.27
CA LEU A 260 -0.89 3.69 9.55
C LEU A 260 -2.05 3.87 10.53
N ASP A 261 -3.06 4.66 10.14
CA ASP A 261 -4.40 4.69 10.75
C ASP A 261 -5.42 4.50 9.62
N SER A 262 -6.12 3.37 9.63
CA SER A 262 -7.07 2.96 8.60
C SER A 262 -8.42 2.68 9.22
N HIS A 263 -9.46 3.27 8.65
CA HIS A 263 -10.86 2.97 8.95
C HIS A 263 -11.58 2.55 7.68
N ARG A 264 -12.17 1.35 7.69
CA ARG A 264 -12.81 0.75 6.53
C ARG A 264 -14.19 0.24 6.86
N GLY A 265 -15.18 0.64 6.09
CA GLY A 265 -16.46 -0.06 6.02
C GLY A 265 -16.31 -1.37 5.24
N LEU A 266 -16.87 -2.44 5.77
CA LEU A 266 -16.85 -3.73 5.08
C LEU A 266 -18.15 -3.88 4.30
N ALA A 267 -18.04 -3.85 2.98
CA ALA A 267 -19.18 -3.98 2.08
C ALA A 267 -19.91 -5.30 2.31
N MET A 268 -21.22 -5.28 2.13
CA MET A 268 -22.04 -6.48 2.26
C MET A 268 -21.79 -7.44 1.11
N LEU A 269 -21.88 -8.75 1.39
CA LEU A 269 -21.84 -9.76 0.34
C LEU A 269 -23.02 -9.57 -0.63
N THR A 270 -22.75 -9.72 -1.91
CA THR A 270 -23.77 -9.59 -2.97
C THR A 270 -24.88 -10.61 -2.89
N SER A 271 -24.63 -11.75 -2.22
CA SER A 271 -25.59 -12.83 -1.96
C SER A 271 -26.46 -12.59 -0.73
N ASP A 272 -26.18 -11.60 0.11
CA ASP A 272 -26.96 -11.33 1.30
C ASP A 272 -28.32 -10.73 0.93
N ARG A 273 -29.38 -11.54 1.08
CA ARG A 273 -30.76 -11.17 0.75
C ARG A 273 -31.43 -10.26 1.80
N ASN A 274 -30.86 -10.15 2.99
CA ASN A 274 -31.45 -9.38 4.09
C ASN A 274 -31.11 -7.88 3.98
N LYS A 275 -31.67 -7.22 2.97
CA LYS A 275 -31.43 -5.82 2.60
C LYS A 275 -31.89 -4.80 3.67
N SER A 276 -32.80 -5.19 4.58
CA SER A 276 -33.44 -4.26 5.51
C SER A 276 -32.61 -3.91 6.75
N LYS A 277 -31.60 -4.70 7.07
CA LYS A 277 -30.76 -4.48 8.25
C LYS A 277 -29.34 -4.18 7.79
N GLN A 278 -29.12 -2.95 7.39
CA GLN A 278 -27.77 -2.47 7.04
C GLN A 278 -26.85 -2.58 8.25
N LYS A 279 -26.01 -3.59 8.22
CA LYS A 279 -25.00 -3.82 9.23
C LYS A 279 -23.80 -2.97 8.85
N LYS A 280 -23.44 -2.04 9.70
CA LYS A 280 -22.20 -1.29 9.55
C LYS A 280 -21.06 -2.12 10.13
N ASN A 281 -20.57 -3.07 9.34
CA ASN A 281 -19.36 -3.80 9.67
C ASN A 281 -18.17 -2.92 9.38
N THR A 282 -17.20 -2.89 10.27
CA THR A 282 -16.01 -2.04 10.13
C THR A 282 -14.74 -2.81 10.46
N GLN A 283 -13.66 -2.36 9.86
CA GLN A 283 -12.31 -2.74 10.22
C GLN A 283 -11.53 -1.46 10.52
N ASP A 284 -10.97 -1.39 11.71
CA ASP A 284 -10.09 -0.30 12.15
C ASP A 284 -8.71 -0.89 12.38
N GLU A 285 -7.68 -0.26 11.81
CA GLU A 285 -6.29 -0.70 11.96
C GLU A 285 -5.40 0.50 12.31
N ARG A 286 -4.62 0.35 13.39
CA ARG A 286 -3.52 1.25 13.73
C ARG A 286 -2.25 0.46 13.81
N THR A 287 -1.29 0.80 12.98
CA THR A 287 -0.02 0.09 12.93
C THR A 287 1.16 1.07 12.98
N LEU A 288 2.13 0.79 13.83
CA LEU A 288 3.42 1.46 13.84
C LEU A 288 4.50 0.44 13.57
N ARG A 289 5.30 0.70 12.54
CA ARG A 289 6.48 -0.10 12.19
C ARG A 289 7.72 0.77 12.29
N ALA A 290 8.77 0.26 12.89
CA ALA A 290 10.04 0.96 12.98
C ALA A 290 11.19 -0.01 12.69
N VAL A 291 12.17 0.44 11.90
CA VAL A 291 13.36 -0.33 11.57
C VAL A 291 14.58 0.55 11.76
N ALA A 292 15.52 0.10 12.57
CA ALA A 292 16.85 0.70 12.72
C ALA A 292 17.89 -0.24 12.09
N GLY A 293 18.82 0.33 11.35
CA GLY A 293 19.88 -0.42 10.68
C GLY A 293 21.24 0.23 10.85
N TRP A 294 22.28 -0.59 10.93
CA TRP A 294 23.67 -0.21 10.82
C TRP A 294 24.38 -1.12 9.82
N GLU A 295 25.15 -0.53 8.95
CA GLU A 295 25.97 -1.26 7.96
C GLU A 295 27.37 -0.64 7.89
N ARG A 296 28.36 -1.51 7.74
CA ARG A 296 29.76 -1.13 7.49
C ARG A 296 30.38 -2.02 6.44
N LEU A 297 31.00 -1.42 5.45
CA LEU A 297 31.81 -2.13 4.46
C LEU A 297 33.29 -1.84 4.73
N ARG A 298 34.07 -2.85 5.03
CA ARG A 298 35.52 -2.74 5.28
C ARG A 298 36.27 -3.91 4.66
N HIS A 299 37.27 -3.62 3.81
CA HIS A 299 38.13 -4.64 3.17
C HIS A 299 37.33 -5.78 2.50
N GLY A 300 36.22 -5.47 1.82
CA GLY A 300 35.36 -6.47 1.19
C GLY A 300 34.41 -7.23 2.14
N LEU A 301 34.53 -7.02 3.46
CA LEU A 301 33.62 -7.58 4.45
C LEU A 301 32.48 -6.59 4.70
N LYS A 302 31.23 -7.06 4.49
CA LYS A 302 30.02 -6.32 4.84
C LYS A 302 29.53 -6.79 6.20
N LEU A 303 29.58 -5.91 7.20
CA LEU A 303 28.98 -6.10 8.51
C LEU A 303 27.67 -5.31 8.58
N GLY A 304 26.67 -5.83 9.29
CA GLY A 304 25.41 -5.13 9.49
C GLY A 304 24.63 -5.68 10.66
N ALA A 305 23.89 -4.80 11.29
CA ALA A 305 22.89 -5.13 12.30
C ALA A 305 21.60 -4.42 11.99
N ARG A 306 20.47 -5.07 12.27
CA ARG A 306 19.14 -4.52 12.06
C ARG A 306 18.24 -4.90 13.22
N ALA A 307 17.45 -3.94 13.68
CA ALA A 307 16.40 -4.15 14.67
C ALA A 307 15.10 -3.59 14.14
N GLY A 308 14.00 -4.32 14.33
CA GLY A 308 12.66 -3.91 13.91
C GLY A 308 11.65 -4.04 15.05
N TYR A 309 10.68 -3.15 15.05
CA TYR A 309 9.56 -3.15 15.99
C TYR A 309 8.26 -2.96 15.21
N THR A 310 7.24 -3.72 15.55
CA THR A 310 5.88 -3.57 14.99
C THR A 310 4.88 -3.61 16.14
N TYR A 311 4.00 -2.61 16.16
CA TYR A 311 2.80 -2.58 16.99
C TYR A 311 1.59 -2.51 16.05
N THR A 312 0.59 -3.35 16.26
CA THR A 312 -0.66 -3.36 15.48
C THR A 312 -1.84 -3.52 16.43
N ASP A 313 -2.80 -2.60 16.33
CA ASP A 313 -4.14 -2.69 16.92
C ASP A 313 -5.12 -2.84 15.76
N LEU A 314 -5.71 -4.02 15.60
CA LEU A 314 -6.66 -4.36 14.55
C LEU A 314 -7.99 -4.74 15.18
N ARG A 315 -9.03 -3.96 14.89
CA ARG A 315 -10.40 -4.19 15.37
C ARG A 315 -11.31 -4.52 14.20
N TYR A 316 -11.96 -5.64 14.31
CA TYR A 316 -12.91 -6.09 13.33
C TYR A 316 -14.30 -6.20 13.97
N LEU A 317 -15.23 -5.36 13.53
CA LEU A 317 -16.61 -5.36 14.00
C LEU A 317 -17.54 -5.99 12.97
N LEU A 318 -17.99 -7.20 13.24
CA LEU A 318 -18.98 -7.89 12.41
C LEU A 318 -20.31 -7.96 13.16
N LYS A 319 -21.33 -7.26 12.64
CA LYS A 319 -22.70 -7.31 13.13
C LYS A 319 -23.48 -8.30 12.28
N GLN A 320 -23.79 -9.46 12.82
CA GLN A 320 -24.69 -10.42 12.20
C GLN A 320 -26.05 -10.35 12.91
N ALA A 321 -27.15 -10.38 12.14
CA ALA A 321 -28.47 -10.66 12.73
C ALA A 321 -28.69 -12.16 12.62
N PRO A 322 -28.82 -12.91 13.71
CA PRO A 322 -29.23 -14.29 13.65
C PRO A 322 -30.67 -14.38 13.08
N GLU A 323 -30.98 -15.48 12.42
CA GLU A 323 -32.35 -15.82 12.10
C GLU A 323 -33.03 -16.09 13.44
N GLY A 324 -33.86 -15.13 13.92
CA GLY A 324 -34.50 -15.18 15.21
C GLY A 324 -34.35 -13.90 16.04
N LYS A 325 -34.93 -13.90 17.23
CA LYS A 325 -34.91 -12.76 18.17
C LYS A 325 -33.57 -12.70 18.90
N GLY A 326 -32.54 -12.11 18.29
CA GLY A 326 -31.25 -11.90 18.93
C GLY A 326 -30.33 -11.07 18.09
N ARG A 327 -29.41 -10.33 18.72
CA ARG A 327 -28.38 -9.55 18.08
C ARG A 327 -27.03 -10.17 18.46
N PHE A 328 -26.34 -10.73 17.47
CA PHE A 328 -25.00 -11.25 17.66
C PHE A 328 -23.98 -10.19 17.22
N VAL A 329 -23.05 -9.85 18.09
CA VAL A 329 -21.93 -8.96 17.79
C VAL A 329 -20.66 -9.76 18.11
N VAL A 330 -19.84 -9.99 17.09
CA VAL A 330 -18.50 -10.53 17.27
C VAL A 330 -17.55 -9.34 17.24
N ASN A 331 -16.82 -9.15 18.30
CA ASN A 331 -15.74 -8.18 18.40
C ASN A 331 -14.45 -8.98 18.65
N THR A 332 -13.47 -8.82 17.76
CA THR A 332 -12.13 -9.41 17.91
C THR A 332 -11.15 -8.27 17.96
N ASP A 333 -10.58 -8.02 19.12
CA ASP A 333 -9.49 -7.08 19.36
C ASP A 333 -8.15 -7.77 19.13
#